data_257dbe2d21295a10ecdf38a43c3267f4
#
_entry.id   257dbe2d21295a10ecdf38a43c3267f4
#
_cell.length_a   1.000
_cell.length_b   1.000
_cell.length_c   1.000
_cell.angle_alpha   90.00
_cell.angle_beta   90.00
_cell.angle_gamma   90.00
#
_symmetry.space_group_name_H-M   'P 1'
#
loop_
_entity.id
_entity.type
_entity.pdbx_description
1 polymer ?
#
loop_
_entity_poly.entity_id
_entity_poly.type
_entity_poly.pdbx_seq_one_letter_code
_entity_poly.pdbx_strand_id
1 'polypeptide(L)'
;MKLKKLLLILIAFGLCACSAPVLPDKEAAQPVVIYLVRHGKTWFNTTGQVQGWSDTPLTEEGQDQADAVGIGLKEVEFIAAYTSDLGRVRETASRILAENAHDTPELTELKELREWNFGGYEGRNDAEMWGALFETHGLGEFNPALMGELLGSMTNQELADEIAANDGLHAAEPYVKIASRTEAAINQIIEESQALGGGNVLVVSSGGAIRTILNNIDPERTQLDDVKNCSVTQIIIDGDQITLADISNTSYLETGLKALGK
;
A
#
# COMPACT_ATOMS: atom_id res chain seq x y z
N MET A 1 40.29 2.03 92.74
CA MET A 1 39.13 2.25 91.83
C MET A 1 39.64 2.95 90.59
N LYS A 2 39.78 2.19 89.45
CA LYS A 2 40.31 2.73 88.18
C LYS A 2 39.16 2.86 87.23
N LEU A 3 38.83 4.16 86.85
CA LEU A 3 37.81 4.51 85.88
C LEU A 3 38.30 4.22 84.47
N LYS A 4 37.67 3.31 83.75
CA LYS A 4 37.92 3.04 82.31
C LYS A 4 37.16 4.06 81.45
N LYS A 5 37.93 4.82 80.73
CA LYS A 5 37.31 5.74 79.67
C LYS A 5 36.93 4.91 78.47
N LEU A 6 35.67 4.95 78.12
CA LEU A 6 35.13 4.34 76.91
C LEU A 6 35.25 5.33 75.72
N LEU A 7 36.05 4.94 74.71
CA LEU A 7 36.27 5.74 73.53
C LEU A 7 35.19 5.36 72.48
N LEU A 8 34.26 6.29 72.22
CA LEU A 8 33.24 6.10 71.15
C LEU A 8 33.86 6.47 69.78
N ILE A 9 34.06 5.47 68.94
CA ILE A 9 34.45 5.73 67.56
C ILE A 9 33.15 5.89 66.71
N LEU A 10 32.90 7.14 66.23
CA LEU A 10 31.86 7.43 65.25
C LEU A 10 32.39 6.99 63.87
N ILE A 11 31.79 5.94 63.30
CA ILE A 11 32.00 5.58 61.91
C ILE A 11 30.99 6.36 61.07
N ALA A 12 31.48 7.36 60.34
CA ALA A 12 30.70 8.07 59.33
C ALA A 12 30.54 7.17 58.10
N PHE A 13 29.35 6.64 57.90
CA PHE A 13 28.96 5.98 56.63
C PHE A 13 28.69 7.11 55.58
N GLY A 14 29.63 7.31 54.67
CA GLY A 14 29.43 8.14 53.49
C GLY A 14 28.46 7.42 52.54
N LEU A 15 27.24 7.94 52.43
CA LEU A 15 26.28 7.58 51.38
C LEU A 15 26.82 8.10 50.04
N CYS A 16 27.49 7.21 49.31
CA CYS A 16 27.82 7.43 47.92
C CYS A 16 26.54 7.26 47.12
N ALA A 17 25.85 8.36 46.80
CA ALA A 17 24.72 8.37 45.88
C ALA A 17 25.24 8.04 44.47
N CYS A 18 25.22 6.77 44.08
CA CYS A 18 25.36 6.40 42.69
C CYS A 18 24.13 6.92 41.93
N SER A 19 24.28 8.05 41.22
CA SER A 19 23.33 8.46 40.19
C SER A 19 23.35 7.38 39.12
N ALA A 20 22.27 6.62 38.97
CA ALA A 20 22.08 5.75 37.83
C ALA A 20 22.14 6.60 36.55
N PRO A 21 22.81 6.14 35.47
CA PRO A 21 22.77 6.85 34.21
C PRO A 21 21.31 6.95 33.78
N VAL A 22 20.82 8.18 33.62
CA VAL A 22 19.54 8.44 32.92
C VAL A 22 19.76 7.97 31.49
N LEU A 23 19.17 6.82 31.14
CA LEU A 23 19.08 6.40 29.74
C LEU A 23 18.35 7.53 29.02
N PRO A 24 18.83 7.98 27.84
CA PRO A 24 18.07 8.95 27.06
C PRO A 24 16.68 8.38 26.83
N ASP A 25 15.66 9.19 27.06
CA ASP A 25 14.29 8.85 26.72
C ASP A 25 14.30 8.37 25.26
N LYS A 26 13.83 7.12 25.04
CA LYS A 26 13.67 6.60 23.70
C LYS A 26 12.66 7.56 23.03
N GLU A 27 13.13 8.35 22.09
CA GLU A 27 12.29 9.24 21.31
C GLU A 27 11.07 8.42 20.83
N ALA A 28 9.87 8.90 21.13
CA ALA A 28 8.67 8.16 20.76
C ALA A 28 8.71 7.92 19.25
N ALA A 29 8.57 6.65 18.84
CA ALA A 29 8.59 6.31 17.43
C ALA A 29 7.51 7.14 16.70
N GLN A 30 7.87 7.71 15.56
CA GLN A 30 6.91 8.45 14.74
C GLN A 30 5.88 7.46 14.16
N PRO A 31 4.65 7.90 13.90
CA PRO A 31 3.70 7.10 13.14
C PRO A 31 4.29 6.69 11.77
N VAL A 32 3.91 5.52 11.28
CA VAL A 32 4.18 5.13 9.91
C VAL A 32 3.01 5.60 9.04
N VAL A 33 3.30 6.35 7.98
CA VAL A 33 2.30 6.82 7.02
C VAL A 33 2.59 6.20 5.65
N ILE A 34 1.78 5.25 5.24
CA ILE A 34 1.90 4.60 3.94
C ILE A 34 1.14 5.43 2.90
N TYR A 35 1.84 5.88 1.86
CA TYR A 35 1.28 6.47 0.65
C TYR A 35 1.13 5.35 -0.38
N LEU A 36 -0.05 4.74 -0.40
CA LEU A 36 -0.39 3.62 -1.27
C LEU A 36 -0.92 4.14 -2.60
N VAL A 37 -0.17 3.93 -3.69
CA VAL A 37 -0.43 4.49 -5.01
C VAL A 37 -0.77 3.38 -6.01
N ARG A 38 -1.82 3.54 -6.81
CA ARG A 38 -2.06 2.68 -7.96
C ARG A 38 -1.12 3.07 -9.11
N HIS A 39 -0.59 2.10 -9.84
CA HIS A 39 0.23 2.34 -11.02
C HIS A 39 -0.47 3.24 -12.06
N GLY A 40 0.32 3.95 -12.88
CA GLY A 40 -0.15 4.77 -13.99
C GLY A 40 -0.86 3.97 -15.09
N LYS A 41 -1.56 4.66 -15.97
CA LYS A 41 -2.31 4.05 -17.08
C LYS A 41 -1.41 3.24 -18.01
N THR A 42 -1.83 2.01 -18.35
CA THR A 42 -1.12 1.08 -19.21
C THR A 42 -1.81 0.89 -20.55
N TRP A 43 -1.10 0.21 -21.48
CA TRP A 43 -1.72 -0.17 -22.75
C TRP A 43 -2.90 -1.09 -22.55
N PHE A 44 -2.87 -2.06 -21.62
CA PHE A 44 -4.02 -2.93 -21.36
C PHE A 44 -5.21 -2.17 -20.78
N ASN A 45 -4.99 -1.14 -19.95
CA ASN A 45 -6.06 -0.26 -19.51
C ASN A 45 -6.69 0.51 -20.69
N THR A 46 -5.95 0.75 -21.77
CA THR A 46 -6.43 1.48 -22.95
C THR A 46 -7.13 0.54 -23.93
N THR A 47 -6.65 -0.69 -24.08
CA THR A 47 -7.15 -1.67 -25.06
C THR A 47 -8.25 -2.58 -24.51
N GLY A 48 -8.60 -2.47 -23.22
CA GLY A 48 -9.63 -3.28 -22.58
C GLY A 48 -9.20 -4.74 -22.44
N GLN A 49 -8.03 -4.97 -21.86
CA GLN A 49 -7.49 -6.31 -21.61
C GLN A 49 -7.26 -6.53 -20.13
N VAL A 50 -7.54 -7.73 -19.70
CA VAL A 50 -7.33 -8.20 -18.32
C VAL A 50 -5.86 -8.13 -17.94
N GLN A 51 -5.57 -7.39 -16.89
CA GLN A 51 -4.22 -7.12 -16.44
C GLN A 51 -4.04 -7.42 -14.96
N GLY A 52 -3.72 -8.65 -14.67
CA GLY A 52 -3.31 -9.11 -13.36
C GLY A 52 -1.79 -9.27 -13.29
N TRP A 53 -1.32 -10.52 -13.45
CA TRP A 53 0.11 -10.83 -13.50
C TRP A 53 0.71 -10.68 -14.89
N SER A 54 -0.09 -10.66 -15.96
CA SER A 54 0.36 -10.15 -17.26
C SER A 54 0.68 -8.66 -17.16
N ASP A 55 1.67 -8.21 -17.92
CA ASP A 55 2.21 -6.87 -17.78
C ASP A 55 2.39 -6.17 -19.12
N THR A 56 2.09 -4.87 -19.15
CA THR A 56 2.38 -4.00 -20.29
C THR A 56 2.95 -2.66 -19.80
N PRO A 57 3.75 -1.98 -20.62
CA PRO A 57 4.31 -0.67 -20.28
C PRO A 57 3.21 0.35 -19.95
N LEU A 58 3.58 1.38 -19.22
CA LEU A 58 2.78 2.60 -19.10
C LEU A 58 2.58 3.22 -20.49
N THR A 59 1.43 3.86 -20.70
CA THR A 59 1.25 4.77 -21.83
C THR A 59 1.97 6.09 -21.56
N GLU A 60 2.12 6.96 -22.56
CA GLU A 60 2.62 8.33 -22.34
C GLU A 60 1.77 9.06 -21.27
N GLU A 61 0.44 8.94 -21.34
CA GLU A 61 -0.47 9.45 -20.30
C GLU A 61 -0.16 8.85 -18.92
N GLY A 62 0.12 7.53 -18.84
CA GLY A 62 0.45 6.87 -17.59
C GLY A 62 1.79 7.30 -17.01
N GLN A 63 2.78 7.61 -17.87
CA GLN A 63 4.06 8.18 -17.47
C GLN A 63 3.87 9.60 -16.92
N ASP A 64 3.11 10.44 -17.62
CA ASP A 64 2.74 11.77 -17.16
C ASP A 64 2.00 11.75 -15.82
N GLN A 65 1.11 10.77 -15.62
CA GLN A 65 0.41 10.58 -14.34
C GLN A 65 1.39 10.26 -13.22
N ALA A 66 2.37 9.38 -13.45
CA ALA A 66 3.36 9.00 -12.46
C ALA A 66 4.28 10.19 -12.10
N ASP A 67 4.78 10.94 -13.10
CA ASP A 67 5.57 12.15 -12.90
C ASP A 67 4.76 13.21 -12.13
N ALA A 68 3.48 13.38 -12.47
CA ALA A 68 2.59 14.32 -11.79
C ALA A 68 2.39 13.97 -10.32
N VAL A 69 2.17 12.69 -9.98
CA VAL A 69 2.08 12.27 -8.57
C VAL A 69 3.41 12.52 -7.85
N GLY A 70 4.54 12.25 -8.50
CA GLY A 70 5.87 12.55 -7.97
C GLY A 70 6.01 14.04 -7.63
N ILE A 71 5.63 14.94 -8.55
CA ILE A 71 5.60 16.39 -8.30
C ILE A 71 4.66 16.74 -7.15
N GLY A 72 3.47 16.12 -7.08
CA GLY A 72 2.50 16.34 -6.01
C GLY A 72 3.00 15.89 -4.64
N LEU A 73 3.88 14.89 -4.59
CA LEU A 73 4.48 14.31 -3.39
C LEU A 73 5.93 14.78 -3.15
N LYS A 74 6.46 15.71 -3.93
CA LYS A 74 7.89 16.05 -3.94
C LYS A 74 8.46 16.50 -2.60
N GLU A 75 7.63 17.09 -1.74
CA GLU A 75 8.03 17.56 -0.41
C GLU A 75 7.84 16.50 0.69
N VAL A 76 7.35 15.30 0.35
CA VAL A 76 7.20 14.19 1.28
C VAL A 76 8.52 13.42 1.35
N GLU A 77 9.19 13.48 2.50
CA GLU A 77 10.40 12.68 2.74
C GLU A 77 10.00 11.21 2.98
N PHE A 78 10.41 10.31 2.08
CA PHE A 78 10.16 8.87 2.20
C PHE A 78 11.35 8.16 2.84
N ILE A 79 11.09 7.41 3.92
CA ILE A 79 12.11 6.59 4.60
C ILE A 79 12.30 5.21 3.95
N ALA A 80 11.28 4.73 3.23
CA ALA A 80 11.28 3.46 2.52
C ALA A 80 10.34 3.52 1.31
N ALA A 81 10.58 2.68 0.31
CA ALA A 81 9.74 2.56 -0.88
C ALA A 81 9.58 1.10 -1.31
N TYR A 82 8.33 0.69 -1.57
CA TYR A 82 7.98 -0.68 -1.94
C TYR A 82 7.13 -0.71 -3.21
N THR A 83 7.27 -1.79 -3.96
CA THR A 83 6.50 -2.03 -5.19
C THR A 83 6.32 -3.53 -5.41
N SER A 84 5.41 -3.92 -6.32
CA SER A 84 5.49 -5.27 -6.87
C SER A 84 6.59 -5.35 -7.93
N ASP A 85 6.95 -6.58 -8.32
CA ASP A 85 7.95 -6.85 -9.35
C ASP A 85 7.44 -6.73 -10.80
N LEU A 86 6.21 -6.19 -11.00
CA LEU A 86 5.64 -5.93 -12.32
C LEU A 86 6.16 -4.60 -12.88
N GLY A 87 6.48 -4.57 -14.17
CA GLY A 87 7.12 -3.43 -14.83
C GLY A 87 6.35 -2.12 -14.69
N ARG A 88 5.02 -2.13 -14.89
CA ARG A 88 4.15 -0.96 -14.74
C ARG A 88 4.19 -0.35 -13.34
N VAL A 89 4.32 -1.20 -12.31
CA VAL A 89 4.31 -0.77 -10.91
C VAL A 89 5.69 -0.20 -10.55
N ARG A 90 6.77 -0.89 -10.97
CA ARG A 90 8.15 -0.40 -10.81
C ARG A 90 8.39 0.92 -11.52
N GLU A 91 7.95 1.04 -12.79
CA GLU A 91 8.11 2.27 -13.55
C GLU A 91 7.39 3.43 -12.88
N THR A 92 6.15 3.21 -12.39
CA THR A 92 5.41 4.23 -11.65
C THR A 92 6.15 4.67 -10.38
N ALA A 93 6.62 3.71 -9.56
CA ALA A 93 7.35 4.01 -8.33
C ALA A 93 8.65 4.79 -8.61
N SER A 94 9.42 4.35 -9.61
CA SER A 94 10.68 5.01 -9.99
C SER A 94 10.47 6.44 -10.47
N ARG A 95 9.40 6.70 -11.23
CA ARG A 95 9.05 8.05 -11.69
C ARG A 95 8.63 8.96 -10.53
N ILE A 96 7.81 8.45 -9.60
CA ILE A 96 7.42 9.20 -8.39
C ILE A 96 8.66 9.61 -7.59
N LEU A 97 9.58 8.67 -7.35
CA LEU A 97 10.80 8.94 -6.59
C LEU A 97 11.75 9.90 -7.33
N ALA A 98 11.80 9.87 -8.67
CA ALA A 98 12.66 10.75 -9.46
C ALA A 98 12.28 12.25 -9.32
N GLU A 99 11.03 12.57 -9.02
CA GLU A 99 10.53 13.94 -8.81
C GLU A 99 10.68 14.42 -7.35
N ASN A 100 11.10 13.55 -6.42
CA ASN A 100 11.19 13.88 -5.01
C ASN A 100 12.32 14.86 -4.72
N ALA A 101 12.08 15.83 -3.81
CA ALA A 101 13.07 16.85 -3.43
C ALA A 101 14.10 16.36 -2.38
N HIS A 102 13.83 15.21 -1.76
CA HIS A 102 14.68 14.59 -0.73
C HIS A 102 15.50 13.43 -1.31
N ASP A 103 16.45 12.93 -0.53
CA ASP A 103 17.13 11.67 -0.85
C ASP A 103 16.11 10.53 -0.87
N THR A 104 16.13 9.73 -1.94
CA THR A 104 15.14 8.67 -2.13
C THR A 104 15.68 7.32 -1.67
N PRO A 105 14.86 6.50 -0.98
CA PRO A 105 15.23 5.15 -0.59
C PRO A 105 15.34 4.24 -1.82
N GLU A 106 16.09 3.13 -1.66
CA GLU A 106 16.06 2.04 -2.64
C GLU A 106 14.65 1.44 -2.73
N LEU A 107 14.26 1.05 -3.95
CA LEU A 107 12.96 0.46 -4.20
C LEU A 107 12.99 -1.05 -3.90
N THR A 108 12.24 -1.47 -2.89
CA THR A 108 12.10 -2.89 -2.50
C THR A 108 10.93 -3.53 -3.25
N GLU A 109 11.18 -4.68 -3.88
CA GLU A 109 10.16 -5.44 -4.60
C GLU A 109 9.55 -6.54 -3.73
N LEU A 110 8.22 -6.51 -3.56
CA LEU A 110 7.43 -7.54 -2.86
C LEU A 110 6.40 -8.13 -3.83
N LYS A 111 6.53 -9.41 -4.17
CA LYS A 111 5.59 -10.13 -5.05
C LYS A 111 4.18 -10.17 -4.49
N GLU A 112 4.05 -10.10 -3.19
CA GLU A 112 2.82 -10.07 -2.42
C GLU A 112 1.97 -8.83 -2.75
N LEU A 113 2.58 -7.73 -3.27
CA LEU A 113 1.91 -6.52 -3.75
C LEU A 113 1.40 -6.61 -5.20
N ARG A 114 1.59 -7.75 -5.92
CA ARG A 114 1.05 -7.93 -7.26
C ARG A 114 -0.48 -7.78 -7.27
N GLU A 115 -1.02 -7.41 -8.44
CA GLU A 115 -2.45 -7.48 -8.72
C GLU A 115 -3.00 -8.90 -8.52
N TRP A 116 -4.31 -9.07 -8.47
CA TRP A 116 -4.94 -10.39 -8.52
C TRP A 116 -4.42 -11.17 -9.72
N ASN A 117 -4.20 -12.47 -9.54
CA ASN A 117 -3.92 -13.35 -10.66
C ASN A 117 -5.26 -13.79 -11.26
N PHE A 118 -5.50 -13.40 -12.51
CA PHE A 118 -6.72 -13.76 -13.22
C PHE A 118 -6.60 -15.06 -14.03
N GLY A 119 -5.53 -15.85 -13.84
CA GLY A 119 -5.36 -17.17 -14.40
C GLY A 119 -5.46 -17.21 -15.94
N GLY A 120 -6.39 -17.99 -16.44
CA GLY A 120 -6.62 -18.15 -17.88
C GLY A 120 -7.13 -16.91 -18.60
N TYR A 121 -7.55 -15.88 -17.88
CA TYR A 121 -7.98 -14.60 -18.46
C TYR A 121 -6.84 -13.59 -18.68
N GLU A 122 -5.66 -13.84 -18.16
CA GLU A 122 -4.52 -12.93 -18.27
C GLU A 122 -4.23 -12.53 -19.72
N GLY A 123 -4.26 -11.22 -20.00
CA GLY A 123 -4.02 -10.63 -21.32
C GLY A 123 -5.17 -10.79 -22.32
N ARG A 124 -6.28 -11.47 -21.96
CA ARG A 124 -7.46 -11.58 -22.80
C ARG A 124 -8.30 -10.31 -22.77
N ASN A 125 -9.28 -10.22 -23.67
CA ASN A 125 -10.22 -9.11 -23.66
C ASN A 125 -11.07 -9.12 -22.38
N ASP A 126 -11.32 -7.95 -21.83
CA ASP A 126 -12.15 -7.78 -20.62
C ASP A 126 -13.52 -8.47 -20.74
N ALA A 127 -14.15 -8.45 -21.94
CA ALA A 127 -15.42 -9.11 -22.17
C ALA A 127 -15.37 -10.64 -21.94
N GLU A 128 -14.21 -11.28 -22.10
CA GLU A 128 -14.07 -12.72 -21.86
C GLU A 128 -14.13 -13.08 -20.37
N MET A 129 -13.63 -12.22 -19.51
CA MET A 129 -13.69 -12.41 -18.08
C MET A 129 -14.99 -11.85 -17.48
N TRP A 130 -15.31 -10.62 -17.79
CA TRP A 130 -16.48 -9.93 -17.20
C TRP A 130 -17.80 -10.44 -17.75
N GLY A 131 -17.84 -10.96 -19.00
CA GLY A 131 -19.07 -11.40 -19.63
C GLY A 131 -19.83 -12.45 -18.84
N ALA A 132 -19.13 -13.45 -18.29
CA ALA A 132 -19.76 -14.48 -17.44
C ALA A 132 -20.38 -13.89 -16.17
N LEU A 133 -19.72 -12.92 -15.53
CA LEU A 133 -20.23 -12.24 -14.35
C LEU A 133 -21.46 -11.39 -14.69
N PHE A 134 -21.42 -10.66 -15.82
CA PHE A 134 -22.54 -9.86 -16.29
C PHE A 134 -23.80 -10.72 -16.54
N GLU A 135 -23.63 -11.86 -17.17
CA GLU A 135 -24.75 -12.80 -17.40
C GLU A 135 -25.29 -13.35 -16.08
N THR A 136 -24.41 -13.79 -15.16
CA THR A 136 -24.79 -14.33 -13.85
C THR A 136 -25.58 -13.33 -13.01
N HIS A 137 -25.17 -12.06 -13.06
CA HIS A 137 -25.81 -10.97 -12.28
C HIS A 137 -26.94 -10.25 -13.02
N GLY A 138 -27.39 -10.80 -14.18
CA GLY A 138 -28.57 -10.32 -14.89
C GLY A 138 -28.37 -8.99 -15.66
N LEU A 139 -27.11 -8.59 -15.89
CA LEU A 139 -26.75 -7.37 -16.62
C LEU A 139 -26.64 -7.58 -18.14
N GLY A 140 -26.79 -8.82 -18.62
CA GLY A 140 -26.70 -9.18 -20.03
C GLY A 140 -25.27 -9.23 -20.57
N GLU A 141 -25.07 -8.79 -21.81
CA GLU A 141 -23.72 -8.75 -22.41
C GLU A 141 -22.82 -7.72 -21.70
N PHE A 142 -21.51 -8.00 -21.68
CA PHE A 142 -20.52 -7.09 -21.06
C PHE A 142 -20.63 -5.67 -21.62
N ASN A 143 -20.82 -4.71 -20.73
CA ASN A 143 -20.88 -3.30 -21.03
C ASN A 143 -20.06 -2.51 -19.98
N PRO A 144 -18.92 -1.90 -20.35
CA PRO A 144 -18.09 -1.13 -19.41
C PRO A 144 -18.87 -0.03 -18.64
N ALA A 145 -19.92 0.54 -19.22
CA ALA A 145 -20.73 1.56 -18.56
C ALA A 145 -21.53 1.02 -17.35
N LEU A 146 -21.75 -0.30 -17.28
CA LEU A 146 -22.46 -0.98 -16.19
C LEU A 146 -21.52 -1.61 -15.16
N MET A 147 -20.19 -1.43 -15.30
CA MET A 147 -19.23 -1.98 -14.33
C MET A 147 -19.50 -1.50 -12.91
N GLY A 148 -19.89 -0.23 -12.74
CA GLY A 148 -20.24 0.31 -11.42
C GLY A 148 -21.44 -0.39 -10.79
N GLU A 149 -22.43 -0.83 -11.59
CA GLU A 149 -23.59 -1.59 -11.12
C GLU A 149 -23.19 -3.00 -10.70
N LEU A 150 -22.41 -3.71 -11.51
CA LEU A 150 -21.88 -5.02 -11.15
C LEU A 150 -21.05 -4.96 -9.85
N LEU A 151 -20.06 -4.07 -9.80
CA LEU A 151 -19.19 -3.95 -8.64
C LEU A 151 -19.92 -3.45 -7.38
N GLY A 152 -20.99 -2.68 -7.54
CA GLY A 152 -21.84 -2.25 -6.41
C GLY A 152 -22.75 -3.35 -5.86
N SER A 153 -22.91 -4.47 -6.58
CA SER A 153 -23.77 -5.59 -6.19
C SER A 153 -23.05 -6.72 -5.47
N MET A 154 -21.72 -6.66 -5.33
CA MET A 154 -20.91 -7.73 -4.77
C MET A 154 -19.72 -7.21 -3.95
N THR A 155 -19.19 -8.06 -3.10
CA THR A 155 -17.97 -7.81 -2.32
C THR A 155 -16.72 -8.16 -3.13
N ASN A 156 -15.54 -7.69 -2.68
CA ASN A 156 -14.26 -8.12 -3.27
C ASN A 156 -14.07 -9.65 -3.22
N GLN A 157 -14.54 -10.29 -2.15
CA GLN A 157 -14.45 -11.74 -1.99
C GLN A 157 -15.31 -12.46 -3.04
N GLU A 158 -16.57 -12.08 -3.16
CA GLU A 158 -17.48 -12.68 -4.15
C GLU A 158 -16.94 -12.50 -5.57
N LEU A 159 -16.44 -11.30 -5.89
CA LEU A 159 -15.86 -11.00 -7.19
C LEU A 159 -14.65 -11.91 -7.50
N ALA A 160 -13.68 -11.99 -6.62
CA ALA A 160 -12.47 -12.78 -6.85
C ALA A 160 -12.76 -14.28 -6.91
N ASP A 161 -13.62 -14.78 -6.01
CA ASP A 161 -13.97 -16.19 -5.95
C ASP A 161 -14.81 -16.61 -7.18
N GLU A 162 -15.70 -15.73 -7.69
CA GLU A 162 -16.46 -16.00 -8.92
C GLU A 162 -15.57 -15.97 -10.16
N ILE A 163 -14.63 -15.02 -10.28
CA ILE A 163 -13.61 -15.03 -11.35
C ILE A 163 -12.79 -16.32 -11.31
N ALA A 164 -12.34 -16.74 -10.11
CA ALA A 164 -11.57 -17.97 -9.96
C ALA A 164 -12.38 -19.22 -10.30
N ALA A 165 -13.67 -19.25 -9.95
CA ALA A 165 -14.56 -20.36 -10.28
C ALA A 165 -14.84 -20.49 -11.79
N ASN A 166 -14.92 -19.34 -12.49
CA ASN A 166 -15.16 -19.26 -13.92
C ASN A 166 -13.89 -19.48 -14.77
N ASP A 167 -12.69 -19.45 -14.17
CA ASP A 167 -11.44 -19.70 -14.89
C ASP A 167 -11.30 -21.16 -15.27
N GLY A 168 -11.43 -21.46 -16.55
CA GLY A 168 -11.30 -22.83 -17.09
C GLY A 168 -9.92 -23.47 -16.91
N LEU A 169 -8.88 -22.70 -16.58
CA LEU A 169 -7.54 -23.21 -16.25
C LEU A 169 -7.34 -23.43 -14.74
N HIS A 170 -8.27 -22.97 -13.90
CA HIS A 170 -8.17 -23.04 -12.43
C HIS A 170 -6.85 -22.46 -11.88
N ALA A 171 -6.34 -21.42 -12.55
CA ALA A 171 -5.09 -20.75 -12.22
C ALA A 171 -5.31 -19.37 -11.55
N ALA A 172 -6.51 -18.80 -11.65
CA ALA A 172 -6.87 -17.56 -10.99
C ALA A 172 -6.84 -17.72 -9.45
N GLU A 173 -6.43 -16.65 -8.75
CA GLU A 173 -6.36 -16.68 -7.29
C GLU A 173 -7.76 -16.53 -6.67
N PRO A 174 -8.17 -17.42 -5.75
CA PRO A 174 -9.32 -17.16 -4.89
C PRO A 174 -8.98 -16.05 -3.89
N TYR A 175 -10.01 -15.32 -3.42
CA TYR A 175 -9.84 -14.16 -2.54
C TYR A 175 -8.97 -14.41 -1.33
N VAL A 176 -9.12 -15.58 -0.67
CA VAL A 176 -8.34 -15.92 0.54
C VAL A 176 -6.83 -15.88 0.31
N LYS A 177 -6.36 -16.26 -0.88
CA LYS A 177 -4.92 -16.18 -1.22
C LYS A 177 -4.47 -14.75 -1.42
N ILE A 178 -5.29 -13.95 -2.12
CA ILE A 178 -5.01 -12.53 -2.37
C ILE A 178 -4.97 -11.77 -1.05
N ALA A 179 -5.97 -11.97 -0.17
CA ALA A 179 -6.06 -11.33 1.13
C ALA A 179 -4.85 -11.67 2.02
N SER A 180 -4.50 -12.96 2.11
CA SER A 180 -3.37 -13.40 2.94
C SER A 180 -2.03 -12.83 2.48
N ARG A 181 -1.75 -12.81 1.15
CA ARG A 181 -0.47 -12.28 0.67
C ARG A 181 -0.37 -10.76 0.81
N THR A 182 -1.47 -10.03 0.54
CA THR A 182 -1.47 -8.57 0.68
C THR A 182 -1.37 -8.14 2.14
N GLU A 183 -2.01 -8.87 3.06
CA GLU A 183 -1.85 -8.68 4.51
C GLU A 183 -0.39 -8.90 4.94
N ALA A 184 0.23 -9.99 4.49
CA ALA A 184 1.63 -10.26 4.79
C ALA A 184 2.57 -9.15 4.30
N ALA A 185 2.34 -8.61 3.09
CA ALA A 185 3.10 -7.49 2.55
C ALA A 185 2.98 -6.23 3.42
N ILE A 186 1.76 -5.85 3.78
CA ILE A 186 1.53 -4.65 4.60
C ILE A 186 2.13 -4.81 5.99
N ASN A 187 1.99 -5.97 6.62
CA ASN A 187 2.60 -6.24 7.93
C ASN A 187 4.13 -6.14 7.87
N GLN A 188 4.77 -6.71 6.85
CA GLN A 188 6.22 -6.58 6.64
C GLN A 188 6.63 -5.12 6.47
N ILE A 189 5.91 -4.35 5.64
CA ILE A 189 6.19 -2.92 5.41
C ILE A 189 6.09 -2.14 6.72
N ILE A 190 5.06 -2.40 7.53
CA ILE A 190 4.88 -1.75 8.84
C ILE A 190 6.03 -2.08 9.78
N GLU A 191 6.37 -3.38 9.94
CA GLU A 191 7.45 -3.82 10.82
C GLU A 191 8.80 -3.21 10.43
N GLU A 192 9.16 -3.25 9.14
CA GLU A 192 10.41 -2.68 8.64
C GLU A 192 10.46 -1.16 8.83
N SER A 193 9.35 -0.47 8.56
CA SER A 193 9.27 0.99 8.71
C SER A 193 9.31 1.43 10.18
N GLN A 194 8.68 0.69 11.09
CA GLN A 194 8.78 0.92 12.53
C GLN A 194 10.21 0.70 13.05
N ALA A 195 10.92 -0.30 12.51
CA ALA A 195 12.31 -0.54 12.83
C ALA A 195 13.25 0.61 12.41
N LEU A 196 12.87 1.37 11.37
CA LEU A 196 13.55 2.59 10.92
C LEU A 196 13.18 3.84 11.76
N GLY A 197 12.25 3.73 12.71
CA GLY A 197 11.83 4.84 13.59
C GLY A 197 10.47 5.45 13.21
N GLY A 198 9.79 4.94 12.21
CA GLY A 198 8.56 5.49 11.65
C GLY A 198 8.82 6.61 10.63
N GLY A 199 7.77 7.06 9.95
CA GLY A 199 7.84 8.10 8.91
C GLY A 199 7.01 7.73 7.68
N ASN A 200 7.21 8.46 6.57
CA ASN A 200 6.43 8.24 5.35
C ASN A 200 7.04 7.12 4.49
N VAL A 201 6.18 6.29 3.94
CA VAL A 201 6.54 5.13 3.11
C VAL A 201 5.78 5.19 1.79
N LEU A 202 6.48 5.10 0.67
CA LEU A 202 5.85 4.95 -0.64
C LEU A 202 5.57 3.47 -0.90
N VAL A 203 4.33 3.14 -1.26
CA VAL A 203 3.95 1.80 -1.72
C VAL A 203 3.22 1.93 -3.04
N VAL A 204 3.72 1.32 -4.11
CA VAL A 204 3.04 1.31 -5.40
C VAL A 204 2.53 -0.10 -5.71
N SER A 205 1.24 -0.20 -6.06
CA SER A 205 0.57 -1.47 -6.31
C SER A 205 -0.49 -1.32 -7.41
N SER A 206 -1.47 -2.21 -7.46
CA SER A 206 -2.52 -2.30 -8.48
C SER A 206 -3.91 -2.22 -7.86
N GLY A 207 -4.93 -1.93 -8.66
CA GLY A 207 -6.27 -1.58 -8.18
C GLY A 207 -6.94 -2.64 -7.32
N GLY A 208 -6.95 -3.92 -7.75
CA GLY A 208 -7.56 -5.01 -6.99
C GLY A 208 -6.77 -5.33 -5.71
N ALA A 209 -5.43 -5.31 -5.78
CA ALA A 209 -4.60 -5.50 -4.60
C ALA A 209 -4.83 -4.38 -3.57
N ILE A 210 -4.91 -3.12 -4.00
CA ILE A 210 -5.21 -1.99 -3.10
C ILE A 210 -6.58 -2.18 -2.45
N ARG A 211 -7.64 -2.50 -3.21
CA ARG A 211 -8.96 -2.79 -2.63
C ARG A 211 -8.90 -3.91 -1.58
N THR A 212 -8.13 -4.97 -1.85
CA THR A 212 -7.96 -6.05 -0.87
C THR A 212 -7.24 -5.59 0.40
N ILE A 213 -6.20 -4.77 0.27
CA ILE A 213 -5.51 -4.16 1.41
C ILE A 213 -6.49 -3.33 2.26
N LEU A 214 -7.33 -2.51 1.61
CA LEU A 214 -8.34 -1.72 2.32
C LEU A 214 -9.36 -2.59 3.07
N ASN A 215 -9.82 -3.69 2.45
CA ASN A 215 -10.71 -4.65 3.10
C ASN A 215 -10.04 -5.40 4.26
N ASN A 216 -8.75 -5.72 4.17
CA ASN A 216 -8.02 -6.36 5.27
C ASN A 216 -7.94 -5.43 6.50
N ILE A 217 -7.81 -4.11 6.26
CA ILE A 217 -7.73 -3.10 7.34
C ILE A 217 -9.12 -2.79 7.92
N ASP A 218 -10.12 -2.67 7.05
CA ASP A 218 -11.51 -2.39 7.44
C ASP A 218 -12.45 -3.43 6.77
N PRO A 219 -12.67 -4.59 7.41
CA PRO A 219 -13.52 -5.66 6.86
C PRO A 219 -15.00 -5.28 6.71
N GLU A 220 -15.46 -4.24 7.41
CA GLU A 220 -16.84 -3.75 7.30
C GLU A 220 -17.03 -2.87 6.05
N ARG A 221 -15.96 -2.50 5.39
CA ARG A 221 -15.96 -1.75 4.14
C ARG A 221 -16.46 -2.62 3.00
N THR A 222 -17.74 -2.49 2.68
CA THR A 222 -18.42 -3.32 1.67
C THR A 222 -18.37 -2.72 0.26
N GLN A 223 -18.07 -1.42 0.13
CA GLN A 223 -18.01 -0.77 -1.18
C GLN A 223 -16.66 -1.07 -1.87
N LEU A 224 -16.76 -1.41 -3.16
CA LEU A 224 -15.59 -1.49 -4.03
C LEU A 224 -15.15 -0.07 -4.41
N ASP A 225 -14.08 0.39 -3.79
CA ASP A 225 -13.53 1.71 -4.09
C ASP A 225 -13.08 1.80 -5.55
N ASP A 226 -13.41 2.91 -6.19
CA ASP A 226 -12.86 3.26 -7.50
C ASP A 226 -11.42 3.77 -7.33
N VAL A 227 -10.48 2.85 -7.27
CA VAL A 227 -9.05 3.17 -7.16
C VAL A 227 -8.53 3.59 -8.54
N LYS A 228 -8.47 4.91 -8.79
CA LYS A 228 -8.02 5.47 -10.08
C LYS A 228 -6.51 5.29 -10.28
N ASN A 229 -6.06 5.24 -11.55
CA ASN A 229 -4.63 5.26 -11.85
C ASN A 229 -3.96 6.48 -11.20
N CYS A 230 -2.82 6.26 -10.56
CA CYS A 230 -2.07 7.30 -9.85
C CYS A 230 -2.86 8.04 -8.76
N SER A 231 -3.95 7.45 -8.24
CA SER A 231 -4.54 7.93 -6.98
C SER A 231 -3.73 7.46 -5.79
N VAL A 232 -3.78 8.23 -4.71
CA VAL A 232 -3.05 7.98 -3.46
C VAL A 232 -4.04 7.67 -2.36
N THR A 233 -3.80 6.59 -1.62
CA THR A 233 -4.50 6.29 -0.36
C THR A 233 -3.50 6.38 0.77
N GLN A 234 -3.85 7.06 1.86
CA GLN A 234 -3.00 7.13 3.04
C GLN A 234 -3.49 6.14 4.10
N ILE A 235 -2.55 5.33 4.63
CA ILE A 235 -2.76 4.44 5.76
C ILE A 235 -1.83 4.92 6.87
N ILE A 236 -2.41 5.31 8.01
CA ILE A 236 -1.67 5.86 9.15
C ILE A 236 -1.64 4.80 10.25
N ILE A 237 -0.45 4.43 10.69
CA ILE A 237 -0.21 3.49 11.77
C ILE A 237 0.44 4.25 12.93
N ASP A 238 -0.29 4.38 14.04
CA ASP A 238 0.15 5.04 15.26
C ASP A 238 0.01 4.07 16.44
N GLY A 239 1.10 3.47 16.86
CA GLY A 239 1.08 2.34 17.78
C GLY A 239 0.29 1.16 17.21
N ASP A 240 -0.73 0.72 17.94
CA ASP A 240 -1.63 -0.37 17.52
C ASP A 240 -2.83 0.12 16.68
N GLN A 241 -2.93 1.42 16.43
CA GLN A 241 -4.05 2.01 15.72
C GLN A 241 -3.74 2.17 14.24
N ILE A 242 -4.60 1.62 13.37
CA ILE A 242 -4.53 1.79 11.93
C ILE A 242 -5.71 2.61 11.47
N THR A 243 -5.46 3.68 10.72
CA THR A 243 -6.47 4.59 10.19
C THR A 243 -6.32 4.71 8.68
N LEU A 244 -7.44 4.52 7.95
CA LEU A 244 -7.51 4.83 6.52
C LEU A 244 -7.85 6.31 6.36
N ALA A 245 -6.98 7.04 5.69
CA ALA A 245 -7.20 8.43 5.34
C ALA A 245 -7.08 8.62 3.83
N ASP A 246 -7.78 9.61 3.27
CA ASP A 246 -7.68 10.04 1.86
C ASP A 246 -7.68 8.87 0.86
N ILE A 247 -8.77 8.09 0.84
CA ILE A 247 -8.87 6.94 -0.05
C ILE A 247 -9.02 7.41 -1.50
N SER A 248 -8.17 6.85 -2.40
CA SER A 248 -8.17 7.15 -3.84
C SER A 248 -8.10 8.65 -4.16
N ASN A 249 -7.32 9.41 -3.38
CA ASN A 249 -7.15 10.85 -3.52
C ASN A 249 -6.38 11.18 -4.80
N THR A 250 -6.96 12.01 -5.67
CA THR A 250 -6.35 12.47 -6.93
C THR A 250 -5.70 13.86 -6.83
N SER A 251 -5.77 14.52 -5.69
CA SER A 251 -5.27 15.89 -5.54
C SER A 251 -3.76 16.03 -5.80
N TYR A 252 -2.97 15.01 -5.47
CA TYR A 252 -1.55 14.96 -5.77
C TYR A 252 -1.30 14.90 -7.29
N LEU A 253 -2.04 14.03 -7.99
CA LEU A 253 -2.02 13.93 -9.45
C LEU A 253 -2.43 15.26 -10.11
N GLU A 254 -3.55 15.85 -9.68
CA GLU A 254 -4.06 17.11 -10.22
C GLU A 254 -3.07 18.26 -10.03
N THR A 255 -2.45 18.33 -8.86
CA THR A 255 -1.41 19.32 -8.55
C THR A 255 -0.22 19.20 -9.49
N GLY A 256 0.26 17.99 -9.72
CA GLY A 256 1.39 17.75 -10.61
C GLY A 256 1.04 17.97 -12.08
N LEU A 257 -0.12 17.51 -12.56
CA LEU A 257 -0.57 17.77 -13.93
C LEU A 257 -0.64 19.26 -14.22
N LYS A 258 -1.17 20.04 -13.27
CA LYS A 258 -1.19 21.51 -13.40
C LYS A 258 0.22 22.10 -13.47
N ALA A 259 1.18 21.57 -12.72
CA ALA A 259 2.57 22.02 -12.76
C ALA A 259 3.23 21.66 -14.08
N LEU A 260 2.87 20.53 -14.70
CA LEU A 260 3.32 20.09 -16.03
C LEU A 260 2.61 20.83 -17.18
N GLY A 261 1.59 21.65 -16.89
CA GLY A 261 0.81 22.34 -17.92
C GLY A 261 -0.16 21.42 -18.68
N LYS A 262 -0.63 20.36 -18.04
CA LYS A 262 -1.51 19.32 -18.60
C LYS A 262 -2.88 19.30 -17.92
#